data_856ee38574212caea57e4659ab461b85
#
_entry.id   856ee38574212caea57e4659ab461b85
#
_cell.length_a   1.000
_cell.length_b   1.000
_cell.length_c   1.000
_cell.angle_alpha   90.00
_cell.angle_beta   90.00
_cell.angle_gamma   90.00
#
_symmetry.space_group_name_H-M   'P 1'
#
loop_
_entity.id
_entity.type
_entity.pdbx_description
1 polymer ?
#
loop_
_entity_poly.entity_id
_entity_poly.type
_entity_poly.pdbx_seq_one_letter_code
_entity_poly.pdbx_strand_id
1 'polypeptide(L)'
;MNESQPTQIDLPVQPSQAGPVRAVVLALLGGGRQPSAWELLGEVESKVGLKARWDLLEVLNQLAQDKELIGAWRSYCSSMRASEDLLEALRGKGAPEKEITSSIDSLLQQTRAYRGSAEFQDMVNFMGLFRDYAPFNNMLVRLQNPTCGFYATEPDWRRRFERTLKEDARPMLILAPMHPVMLVYDLDQTDGRPVPKELLEFARFEGAWKSDWLARLVENAKVHDKIRVEFKALSSTNAGFATIAPGEGGWKMRIAIHDQLDEPSRFGVLCDELAHIFLGHLGSDKEQWWPSRSELNHRTIEIEAEATAFIVSSRFGLKGASARYVSRYLGNDPMPHSVSLDLVAKTAGRLEKMAKETLKPRRESRQSGAN
;
A
#
# COMPACT_ATOMS: atom_id res chain seq x y z
N MET A 1 -48.07 -9.32 -10.31
CA MET A 1 -47.14 -8.46 -9.60
C MET A 1 -46.33 -9.35 -8.65
N ASN A 2 -45.16 -9.77 -9.10
CA ASN A 2 -44.22 -10.54 -8.26
C ASN A 2 -43.10 -9.58 -7.87
N GLU A 3 -43.09 -9.20 -6.60
CA GLU A 3 -42.01 -8.50 -5.98
C GLU A 3 -40.85 -9.49 -5.77
N SER A 4 -39.79 -9.33 -6.54
CA SER A 4 -38.54 -10.05 -6.35
C SER A 4 -37.85 -9.47 -5.09
N GLN A 5 -37.79 -10.25 -4.04
CA GLN A 5 -36.96 -9.93 -2.87
C GLN A 5 -35.47 -9.86 -3.31
N PRO A 6 -34.70 -8.90 -2.81
CA PRO A 6 -33.26 -8.85 -3.09
C PRO A 6 -32.59 -10.07 -2.49
N THR A 7 -31.87 -10.79 -3.30
CA THR A 7 -31.02 -11.93 -2.90
C THR A 7 -29.98 -11.43 -1.91
N GLN A 8 -30.08 -11.86 -0.67
CA GLN A 8 -29.09 -11.63 0.37
C GLN A 8 -27.81 -12.34 -0.09
N ILE A 9 -26.77 -11.56 -0.44
CA ILE A 9 -25.46 -12.10 -0.74
C ILE A 9 -24.85 -12.45 0.62
N ASP A 10 -24.83 -13.73 0.95
CA ASP A 10 -24.05 -14.26 2.07
C ASP A 10 -22.57 -14.04 1.76
N LEU A 11 -22.03 -12.94 2.28
CA LEU A 11 -20.59 -12.72 2.30
C LEU A 11 -19.98 -13.79 3.24
N PRO A 12 -18.93 -14.49 2.83
CA PRO A 12 -18.31 -15.48 3.68
C PRO A 12 -17.77 -14.78 4.93
N VAL A 13 -18.41 -15.03 6.08
CA VAL A 13 -17.87 -14.70 7.40
C VAL A 13 -16.53 -15.41 7.49
N GLN A 14 -15.44 -14.67 7.49
CA GLN A 14 -14.11 -15.27 7.61
C GLN A 14 -14.07 -15.99 8.96
N PRO A 15 -13.58 -17.25 9.00
CA PRO A 15 -13.54 -18.01 10.25
C PRO A 15 -12.69 -17.23 11.27
N SER A 16 -13.20 -17.12 12.50
CA SER A 16 -12.47 -16.57 13.63
C SER A 16 -11.14 -17.31 13.79
N GLN A 17 -10.04 -16.56 13.97
CA GLN A 17 -8.73 -17.11 14.25
C GLN A 17 -8.52 -17.41 15.75
N ALA A 18 -9.57 -17.38 16.54
CA ALA A 18 -9.51 -17.57 17.98
C ALA A 18 -8.86 -18.90 18.39
N GLY A 19 -9.13 -19.99 17.67
CA GLY A 19 -8.50 -21.30 17.93
C GLY A 19 -6.98 -21.28 17.76
N PRO A 20 -6.44 -20.88 16.61
CA PRO A 20 -5.02 -20.68 16.41
C PRO A 20 -4.38 -19.69 17.38
N VAL A 21 -5.02 -18.55 17.69
CA VAL A 21 -4.53 -17.56 18.67
C VAL A 21 -4.44 -18.20 20.05
N ARG A 22 -5.48 -18.92 20.48
CA ARG A 22 -5.48 -19.65 21.76
C ARG A 22 -4.31 -20.64 21.88
N ALA A 23 -4.02 -21.37 20.81
CA ALA A 23 -2.90 -22.31 20.79
C ALA A 23 -1.55 -21.60 20.96
N VAL A 24 -1.34 -20.45 20.34
CA VAL A 24 -0.13 -19.63 20.49
C VAL A 24 0.02 -19.13 21.93
N VAL A 25 -1.07 -18.55 22.51
CA VAL A 25 -1.05 -18.04 23.88
C VAL A 25 -0.72 -19.17 24.88
N LEU A 26 -1.38 -20.33 24.76
CA LEU A 26 -1.14 -21.47 25.63
C LEU A 26 0.27 -22.03 25.49
N ALA A 27 0.83 -22.05 24.29
CA ALA A 27 2.23 -22.49 24.07
C ALA A 27 3.23 -21.57 24.76
N LEU A 28 3.01 -20.26 24.71
CA LEU A 28 3.85 -19.28 25.42
C LEU A 28 3.79 -19.45 26.94
N LEU A 29 2.58 -19.61 27.48
CA LEU A 29 2.37 -19.83 28.91
C LEU A 29 2.92 -21.18 29.38
N GLY A 30 2.79 -22.23 28.55
CA GLY A 30 3.33 -23.56 28.82
C GLY A 30 4.84 -23.62 28.96
N GLY A 31 5.56 -22.67 28.35
CA GLY A 31 7.01 -22.47 28.51
C GLY A 31 7.42 -21.80 29.84
N GLY A 32 6.47 -21.54 30.75
CA GLY A 32 6.73 -20.89 32.05
C GLY A 32 7.02 -19.39 31.97
N ARG A 33 6.80 -18.76 30.80
CA ARG A 33 7.05 -17.33 30.56
C ARG A 33 5.76 -16.54 30.73
N GLN A 34 5.91 -15.33 31.23
CA GLN A 34 4.88 -14.29 31.20
C GLN A 34 5.34 -13.22 30.19
N PRO A 35 4.95 -13.36 28.90
CA PRO A 35 5.36 -12.41 27.88
C PRO A 35 4.79 -11.02 28.16
N SER A 36 5.48 -9.97 27.73
CA SER A 36 4.94 -8.63 27.69
C SER A 36 3.79 -8.53 26.64
N ALA A 37 3.03 -7.46 26.68
CA ALA A 37 1.95 -7.22 25.72
C ALA A 37 2.45 -7.25 24.26
N TRP A 38 3.61 -6.66 24.02
CA TRP A 38 4.24 -6.61 22.69
C TRP A 38 4.76 -7.97 22.23
N GLU A 39 5.42 -8.72 23.09
CA GLU A 39 5.87 -10.08 22.78
C GLU A 39 4.68 -11.01 22.47
N LEU A 40 3.61 -10.91 23.27
CA LEU A 40 2.40 -11.70 23.07
C LEU A 40 1.76 -11.39 21.73
N LEU A 41 1.61 -10.10 21.42
CA LEU A 41 1.03 -9.65 20.15
C LEU A 41 1.90 -10.06 18.96
N GLY A 42 3.22 -9.82 19.05
CA GLY A 42 4.17 -10.18 17.99
C GLY A 42 4.17 -11.68 17.67
N GLU A 43 4.11 -12.54 18.70
CA GLU A 43 4.04 -13.99 18.52
C GLU A 43 2.71 -14.44 17.87
N VAL A 44 1.59 -13.83 18.24
CA VAL A 44 0.29 -14.10 17.64
C VAL A 44 0.30 -13.66 16.16
N GLU A 45 0.77 -12.48 15.86
CA GLU A 45 0.86 -11.96 14.49
C GLU A 45 1.80 -12.79 13.61
N SER A 46 2.95 -13.19 14.16
CA SER A 46 3.93 -14.00 13.44
C SER A 46 3.43 -15.40 13.11
N LYS A 47 2.70 -16.06 14.01
CA LYS A 47 2.30 -17.47 13.88
C LYS A 47 0.92 -17.66 13.26
N VAL A 48 0.03 -16.72 13.45
CA VAL A 48 -1.38 -16.83 12.99
C VAL A 48 -1.70 -15.80 11.91
N GLY A 49 -1.03 -14.66 11.92
CA GLY A 49 -1.24 -13.55 10.99
C GLY A 49 -1.80 -12.30 11.65
N LEU A 50 -1.64 -11.17 10.98
CA LEU A 50 -1.99 -9.85 11.51
C LEU A 50 -3.45 -9.69 11.92
N LYS A 51 -4.37 -10.37 11.25
CA LYS A 51 -5.81 -10.33 11.61
C LYS A 51 -6.06 -10.99 12.97
N ALA A 52 -5.25 -11.93 13.37
CA ALA A 52 -5.38 -12.66 14.62
C ALA A 52 -5.17 -11.79 15.88
N ARG A 53 -4.56 -10.61 15.74
CA ARG A 53 -4.40 -9.64 16.83
C ARG A 53 -5.75 -9.24 17.47
N TRP A 54 -6.78 -9.17 16.66
CA TRP A 54 -8.11 -8.76 17.10
C TRP A 54 -8.83 -9.84 17.91
N ASP A 55 -8.50 -11.09 17.63
CA ASP A 55 -9.03 -12.22 18.40
C ASP A 55 -8.31 -12.39 19.75
N LEU A 56 -7.16 -11.72 19.93
CA LEU A 56 -6.33 -11.87 21.15
C LEU A 56 -7.07 -11.43 22.42
N LEU A 57 -7.80 -10.30 22.38
CA LEU A 57 -8.57 -9.84 23.54
C LEU A 57 -9.67 -10.82 23.93
N GLU A 58 -10.36 -11.38 22.97
CA GLU A 58 -11.39 -12.38 23.19
C GLU A 58 -10.79 -13.66 23.77
N VAL A 59 -9.69 -14.14 23.19
CA VAL A 59 -8.96 -15.31 23.67
C VAL A 59 -8.44 -15.13 25.11
N LEU A 60 -7.85 -13.97 25.41
CA LEU A 60 -7.41 -13.67 26.78
C LEU A 60 -8.60 -13.64 27.77
N ASN A 61 -9.74 -13.13 27.34
CA ASN A 61 -10.97 -13.16 28.15
C ASN A 61 -11.45 -14.59 28.42
N GLN A 62 -11.46 -15.44 27.39
CA GLN A 62 -11.84 -16.84 27.51
C GLN A 62 -10.87 -17.59 28.43
N LEU A 63 -9.57 -17.40 28.28
CA LEU A 63 -8.53 -18.02 29.11
C LEU A 63 -8.57 -17.53 30.57
N ALA A 64 -8.91 -16.26 30.81
CA ALA A 64 -9.08 -15.73 32.16
C ALA A 64 -10.26 -16.40 32.91
N GLN A 65 -11.25 -16.90 32.18
CA GLN A 65 -12.42 -17.60 32.74
C GLN A 65 -12.31 -19.13 32.74
N ASP A 66 -11.30 -19.67 32.06
CA ASP A 66 -11.07 -21.09 31.90
C ASP A 66 -10.68 -21.75 33.23
N LYS A 67 -11.58 -22.55 33.82
CA LYS A 67 -11.37 -23.22 35.11
C LYS A 67 -10.31 -24.32 35.08
N GLU A 68 -10.00 -24.84 33.87
CA GLU A 68 -8.98 -25.87 33.69
C GLU A 68 -7.57 -25.27 33.64
N LEU A 69 -7.46 -23.96 33.35
CA LEU A 69 -6.18 -23.28 33.34
C LEU A 69 -5.66 -23.02 34.75
N ILE A 70 -4.35 -23.18 34.98
CA ILE A 70 -3.67 -22.89 36.25
C ILE A 70 -3.98 -21.46 36.70
N GLY A 71 -4.29 -21.27 37.98
CA GLY A 71 -4.73 -19.99 38.53
C GLY A 71 -3.81 -18.82 38.25
N ALA A 72 -2.48 -19.06 38.26
CA ALA A 72 -1.48 -18.03 37.88
C ALA A 72 -1.65 -17.55 36.43
N TRP A 73 -1.96 -18.45 35.50
CA TRP A 73 -2.17 -18.11 34.08
C TRP A 73 -3.51 -17.42 33.84
N ARG A 74 -4.55 -17.78 34.55
CA ARG A 74 -5.82 -17.05 34.55
C ARG A 74 -5.64 -15.62 35.03
N SER A 75 -4.89 -15.45 36.10
CA SER A 75 -4.57 -14.12 36.65
C SER A 75 -3.77 -13.29 35.64
N TYR A 76 -2.76 -13.90 34.99
CA TYR A 76 -2.01 -13.25 33.93
C TYR A 76 -2.90 -12.84 32.76
N CYS A 77 -3.74 -13.73 32.24
CA CYS A 77 -4.65 -13.43 31.12
C CYS A 77 -5.65 -12.31 31.47
N SER A 78 -6.18 -12.32 32.71
CA SER A 78 -7.08 -11.27 33.20
C SER A 78 -6.36 -9.92 33.30
N SER A 79 -5.15 -9.90 33.86
CA SER A 79 -4.32 -8.70 33.99
C SER A 79 -3.89 -8.16 32.61
N MET A 80 -3.42 -9.05 31.73
CA MET A 80 -2.98 -8.69 30.38
C MET A 80 -4.12 -8.10 29.56
N ARG A 81 -5.32 -8.69 29.61
CA ARG A 81 -6.51 -8.18 28.92
C ARG A 81 -6.85 -6.74 29.33
N ALA A 82 -6.68 -6.42 30.61
CA ALA A 82 -6.99 -5.11 31.17
C ALA A 82 -5.80 -4.14 31.12
N SER A 83 -4.64 -4.56 30.61
CA SER A 83 -3.43 -3.74 30.61
C SER A 83 -3.50 -2.64 29.56
N GLU A 84 -3.10 -1.43 29.94
CA GLU A 84 -2.94 -0.32 29.00
C GLU A 84 -1.88 -0.64 27.95
N ASP A 85 -0.81 -1.37 28.31
CA ASP A 85 0.25 -1.79 27.39
C ASP A 85 -0.30 -2.65 26.23
N LEU A 86 -1.24 -3.58 26.53
CA LEU A 86 -1.86 -4.37 25.47
C LEU A 86 -2.77 -3.51 24.59
N LEU A 87 -3.54 -2.61 25.19
CA LEU A 87 -4.41 -1.71 24.43
C LEU A 87 -3.60 -0.75 23.58
N GLU A 88 -2.45 -0.26 24.08
CA GLU A 88 -1.51 0.55 23.30
C GLU A 88 -0.86 -0.26 22.18
N ALA A 89 -0.43 -1.49 22.47
CA ALA A 89 0.12 -2.42 21.49
C ALA A 89 -0.89 -2.70 20.36
N LEU A 90 -2.13 -3.03 20.72
CA LEU A 90 -3.20 -3.25 19.75
C LEU A 90 -3.52 -1.99 18.93
N ARG A 91 -3.39 -0.80 19.52
CA ARG A 91 -3.57 0.49 18.86
C ARG A 91 -2.34 0.94 18.07
N GLY A 92 -1.23 0.20 18.13
CA GLY A 92 0.03 0.58 17.51
C GLY A 92 0.73 1.78 18.15
N LYS A 93 0.32 2.20 19.36
CA LYS A 93 0.98 3.28 20.11
C LYS A 93 2.12 2.70 20.95
N GLY A 94 3.30 3.34 20.86
CA GLY A 94 4.45 2.95 21.66
C GLY A 94 5.14 1.65 21.21
N ALA A 95 4.75 1.06 20.07
CA ALA A 95 5.40 -0.12 19.53
C ALA A 95 6.86 0.16 19.21
N PRO A 96 7.81 -0.68 19.62
CA PRO A 96 9.19 -0.58 19.17
C PRO A 96 9.27 -0.63 17.65
N GLU A 97 10.11 0.20 17.05
CA GLU A 97 10.27 0.32 15.59
C GLU A 97 10.50 -1.04 14.90
N LYS A 98 11.17 -1.95 15.59
CA LYS A 98 11.46 -3.31 15.13
C LYS A 98 10.21 -4.18 14.97
N GLU A 99 9.22 -4.05 15.86
CA GLU A 99 7.98 -4.84 15.83
C GLU A 99 7.00 -4.30 14.80
N ILE A 100 6.95 -2.99 14.63
CA ILE A 100 6.16 -2.34 13.57
C ILE A 100 6.70 -2.75 12.20
N THR A 101 8.00 -2.76 12.01
CA THR A 101 8.65 -3.22 10.78
C THR A 101 8.30 -4.67 10.50
N SER A 102 8.34 -5.54 11.51
CA SER A 102 7.94 -6.95 11.40
C SER A 102 6.47 -7.13 10.99
N SER A 103 5.57 -6.33 11.52
CA SER A 103 4.14 -6.37 11.14
C SER A 103 3.92 -5.92 9.70
N ILE A 104 4.63 -4.90 9.25
CA ILE A 104 4.57 -4.44 7.86
C ILE A 104 5.21 -5.45 6.92
N ASP A 105 6.35 -6.04 7.28
CA ASP A 105 6.99 -7.09 6.49
C ASP A 105 6.09 -8.31 6.33
N SER A 106 5.34 -8.67 7.37
CA SER A 106 4.34 -9.74 7.30
C SER A 106 3.19 -9.38 6.35
N LEU A 107 2.71 -8.14 6.36
CA LEU A 107 1.73 -7.66 5.38
C LEU A 107 2.28 -7.71 3.95
N LEU A 108 3.52 -7.30 3.75
CA LEU A 108 4.16 -7.35 2.44
C LEU A 108 4.32 -8.78 1.92
N GLN A 109 4.56 -9.77 2.79
CA GLN A 109 4.57 -11.17 2.39
C GLN A 109 3.20 -11.64 1.89
N GLN A 110 2.10 -11.08 2.40
CA GLN A 110 0.75 -11.39 1.93
C GLN A 110 0.49 -10.89 0.49
N THR A 111 1.23 -9.89 0.00
CA THR A 111 1.11 -9.46 -1.40
C THR A 111 1.41 -10.58 -2.38
N ARG A 112 2.22 -11.56 -1.97
CA ARG A 112 2.50 -12.77 -2.77
C ARG A 112 1.28 -13.65 -3.00
N ALA A 113 0.22 -13.51 -2.21
CA ALA A 113 -1.04 -14.22 -2.39
C ALA A 113 -1.93 -13.60 -3.49
N TYR A 114 -1.73 -12.31 -3.83
CA TYR A 114 -2.45 -11.61 -4.90
C TYR A 114 -1.90 -11.98 -6.27
N ARG A 115 -2.06 -13.25 -6.67
CA ARG A 115 -1.49 -13.83 -7.88
C ARG A 115 -2.52 -14.08 -8.97
N GLY A 116 -3.80 -13.97 -8.67
CA GLY A 116 -4.85 -13.93 -9.67
C GLY A 116 -4.86 -12.59 -10.38
N SER A 117 -5.12 -12.58 -11.69
CA SER A 117 -5.18 -11.32 -12.45
C SER A 117 -6.33 -10.40 -11.96
N ALA A 118 -7.41 -10.98 -11.46
CA ALA A 118 -8.55 -10.24 -10.91
C ALA A 118 -8.20 -9.56 -9.57
N GLU A 119 -7.58 -10.28 -8.65
CA GLU A 119 -7.16 -9.73 -7.35
C GLU A 119 -6.08 -8.64 -7.51
N PHE A 120 -5.13 -8.84 -8.42
CA PHE A 120 -4.14 -7.83 -8.74
C PHE A 120 -4.80 -6.56 -9.30
N GLN A 121 -5.71 -6.72 -10.28
CA GLN A 121 -6.42 -5.59 -10.87
C GLN A 121 -7.25 -4.83 -9.82
N ASP A 122 -7.94 -5.56 -8.92
CA ASP A 122 -8.69 -4.95 -7.81
C ASP A 122 -7.78 -4.15 -6.87
N MET A 123 -6.61 -4.69 -6.51
CA MET A 123 -5.61 -3.99 -5.70
C MET A 123 -5.10 -2.72 -6.40
N VAL A 124 -4.74 -2.81 -7.68
CA VAL A 124 -4.26 -1.67 -8.47
C VAL A 124 -5.34 -0.60 -8.61
N ASN A 125 -6.58 -0.99 -8.87
CA ASN A 125 -7.72 -0.08 -8.90
C ASN A 125 -7.90 0.63 -7.56
N PHE A 126 -7.89 -0.10 -6.44
CA PHE A 126 -8.05 0.48 -5.11
C PHE A 126 -6.92 1.47 -4.79
N MET A 127 -5.66 1.14 -5.10
CA MET A 127 -4.53 2.04 -4.95
C MET A 127 -4.67 3.32 -5.80
N GLY A 128 -5.25 3.20 -7.01
CA GLY A 128 -5.46 4.32 -7.91
C GLY A 128 -6.64 5.23 -7.52
N LEU A 129 -7.66 4.66 -6.91
CA LEU A 129 -8.89 5.39 -6.58
C LEU A 129 -8.80 6.18 -5.29
N PHE A 130 -8.26 5.60 -4.21
CA PHE A 130 -8.27 6.21 -2.89
C PHE A 130 -7.12 7.20 -2.70
N ARG A 131 -7.42 8.51 -2.65
CA ARG A 131 -6.45 9.61 -2.79
C ARG A 131 -6.00 10.27 -1.50
N ASP A 132 -6.76 10.13 -0.43
CA ASP A 132 -6.46 10.78 0.86
C ASP A 132 -5.16 10.26 1.47
N TYR A 133 -4.75 9.04 1.10
CA TYR A 133 -3.52 8.40 1.56
C TYR A 133 -2.64 7.94 0.40
N ALA A 134 -1.35 7.72 0.67
CA ALA A 134 -0.42 7.22 -0.34
C ALA A 134 -0.83 5.85 -0.90
N PRO A 135 -0.52 5.52 -2.16
CA PRO A 135 -0.85 4.21 -2.76
C PRO A 135 -0.38 3.03 -1.92
N PHE A 136 0.79 3.13 -1.31
CA PHE A 136 1.31 2.09 -0.42
C PHE A 136 0.42 1.87 0.81
N ASN A 137 -0.11 2.94 1.42
CA ASN A 137 -1.05 2.84 2.53
C ASN A 137 -2.38 2.23 2.09
N ASN A 138 -2.86 2.57 0.89
CA ASN A 138 -4.05 1.93 0.32
C ASN A 138 -3.84 0.42 0.16
N MET A 139 -2.68 0.00 -0.33
CA MET A 139 -2.31 -1.41 -0.39
C MET A 139 -2.35 -2.07 1.00
N LEU A 140 -1.73 -1.44 2.01
CA LEU A 140 -1.74 -1.97 3.39
C LEU A 140 -3.16 -2.14 3.93
N VAL A 141 -4.05 -1.18 3.69
CA VAL A 141 -5.46 -1.27 4.09
C VAL A 141 -6.16 -2.43 3.39
N ARG A 142 -6.00 -2.55 2.07
CA ARG A 142 -6.64 -3.61 1.28
C ARG A 142 -6.18 -5.00 1.68
N LEU A 143 -4.91 -5.15 2.09
CA LEU A 143 -4.37 -6.40 2.64
C LEU A 143 -4.98 -6.77 3.99
N GLN A 144 -5.22 -5.77 4.85
CA GLN A 144 -5.82 -5.98 6.18
C GLN A 144 -7.34 -6.18 6.12
N ASN A 145 -8.02 -5.46 5.21
CA ASN A 145 -9.46 -5.59 4.97
C ASN A 145 -9.75 -5.60 3.47
N PRO A 146 -9.86 -6.79 2.84
CA PRO A 146 -10.14 -6.92 1.40
C PRO A 146 -11.48 -6.31 0.95
N THR A 147 -12.42 -6.10 1.86
CA THR A 147 -13.73 -5.52 1.56
C THR A 147 -13.81 -4.03 1.86
N CYS A 148 -12.74 -3.42 2.38
CA CYS A 148 -12.72 -2.00 2.70
C CYS A 148 -13.09 -1.14 1.49
N GLY A 149 -14.15 -0.36 1.63
CA GLY A 149 -14.59 0.58 0.60
C GLY A 149 -14.13 2.00 0.84
N PHE A 150 -14.15 2.44 2.08
CA PHE A 150 -13.73 3.79 2.49
C PHE A 150 -13.19 3.76 3.91
N TYR A 151 -12.06 4.41 4.13
CA TYR A 151 -11.45 4.45 5.45
C TYR A 151 -10.89 5.84 5.81
N ALA A 152 -10.86 6.13 7.10
CA ALA A 152 -10.27 7.35 7.62
C ALA A 152 -9.78 7.16 9.06
N THR A 153 -9.05 8.15 9.58
CA THR A 153 -8.69 8.19 11.00
C THR A 153 -9.90 8.49 11.86
N GLU A 154 -9.87 8.11 13.14
CA GLU A 154 -10.96 8.47 14.08
C GLU A 154 -11.22 9.99 14.15
N PRO A 155 -10.19 10.87 14.22
CA PRO A 155 -10.43 12.31 14.18
C PRO A 155 -11.12 12.78 12.90
N ASP A 156 -10.81 12.19 11.74
CA ASP A 156 -11.46 12.53 10.48
C ASP A 156 -12.90 12.02 10.44
N TRP A 157 -13.17 10.81 10.93
CA TRP A 157 -14.53 10.30 11.08
C TRP A 157 -15.39 11.27 11.89
N ARG A 158 -14.87 11.75 13.01
CA ARG A 158 -15.59 12.67 13.89
C ARG A 158 -15.76 14.07 13.31
N ARG A 159 -14.67 14.67 12.76
CA ARG A 159 -14.66 16.08 12.36
C ARG A 159 -15.18 16.32 10.95
N ARG A 160 -14.84 15.44 10.00
CA ARG A 160 -15.19 15.63 8.58
C ARG A 160 -16.50 14.94 8.21
N PHE A 161 -16.79 13.79 8.83
CA PHE A 161 -17.91 12.96 8.45
C PHE A 161 -19.03 12.89 9.50
N GLU A 162 -18.85 13.52 10.67
CA GLU A 162 -19.81 13.50 11.78
C GLU A 162 -20.21 12.08 12.19
N ARG A 163 -19.20 11.18 12.25
CA ARG A 163 -19.36 9.76 12.59
C ARG A 163 -18.49 9.37 13.77
N THR A 164 -18.94 8.39 14.52
CA THR A 164 -18.23 7.81 15.67
C THR A 164 -17.91 6.36 15.42
N LEU A 165 -16.83 5.86 16.01
CA LEU A 165 -16.47 4.45 15.93
C LEU A 165 -17.49 3.61 16.72
N LYS A 166 -17.83 2.44 16.19
CA LYS A 166 -18.57 1.39 16.92
C LYS A 166 -17.70 0.83 18.04
N GLU A 167 -18.33 0.22 19.05
CA GLU A 167 -17.62 -0.36 20.21
C GLU A 167 -16.65 -1.49 19.81
N ASP A 168 -17.00 -2.24 18.78
CA ASP A 168 -16.21 -3.34 18.22
C ASP A 168 -15.30 -2.93 17.07
N ALA A 169 -15.13 -1.64 16.81
CA ALA A 169 -14.32 -1.12 15.72
C ALA A 169 -12.86 -1.56 15.84
N ARG A 170 -12.31 -2.10 14.76
CA ARG A 170 -10.96 -2.67 14.67
C ARG A 170 -10.10 -1.82 13.75
N PRO A 171 -9.04 -1.18 14.27
CA PRO A 171 -8.19 -0.35 13.45
C PRO A 171 -7.39 -1.17 12.43
N MET A 172 -7.12 -0.54 11.29
CA MET A 172 -6.11 -0.97 10.33
C MET A 172 -4.89 -0.06 10.47
N LEU A 173 -3.70 -0.63 10.23
CA LEU A 173 -2.43 0.08 10.34
C LEU A 173 -1.99 0.64 8.99
N ILE A 174 -1.60 1.91 8.98
CA ILE A 174 -0.92 2.54 7.84
C ILE A 174 0.32 3.29 8.32
N LEU A 175 1.23 3.59 7.38
CA LEU A 175 2.42 4.39 7.68
C LEU A 175 2.08 5.87 7.80
N ALA A 176 2.68 6.54 8.77
CA ALA A 176 2.56 7.99 8.95
C ALA A 176 3.91 8.70 8.73
N PRO A 177 3.93 9.93 8.19
CA PRO A 177 5.18 10.64 7.91
C PRO A 177 6.01 10.98 9.14
N MET A 178 5.37 11.19 10.29
CA MET A 178 6.01 11.67 11.53
C MET A 178 5.88 10.67 12.69
N HIS A 179 5.12 9.62 12.49
CA HIS A 179 4.91 8.55 13.46
C HIS A 179 5.09 7.21 12.74
N PRO A 180 5.54 6.15 13.43
CA PRO A 180 5.75 4.87 12.77
C PRO A 180 4.48 4.34 12.12
N VAL A 181 3.33 4.49 12.77
CA VAL A 181 2.03 4.06 12.26
C VAL A 181 0.92 5.03 12.59
N MET A 182 -0.17 4.93 11.82
CA MET A 182 -1.43 5.61 12.04
C MET A 182 -2.57 4.61 11.97
N LEU A 183 -3.56 4.77 12.85
CA LEU A 183 -4.74 3.92 12.89
C LEU A 183 -5.86 4.51 12.02
N VAL A 184 -6.42 3.66 11.17
CA VAL A 184 -7.56 4.00 10.33
C VAL A 184 -8.66 2.96 10.48
N TYR A 185 -9.89 3.35 10.22
CA TYR A 185 -11.09 2.52 10.41
C TYR A 185 -11.95 2.57 9.16
N ASP A 186 -12.54 1.44 8.80
CA ASP A 186 -13.47 1.34 7.69
C ASP A 186 -14.80 2.06 8.02
N LEU A 187 -15.49 2.54 6.99
CA LEU A 187 -16.82 3.11 7.08
C LEU A 187 -17.80 2.18 7.82
N ASP A 188 -17.75 0.90 7.54
CA ASP A 188 -18.65 -0.10 8.16
C ASP A 188 -18.43 -0.25 9.67
N GLN A 189 -17.32 0.24 10.19
CA GLN A 189 -16.99 0.26 11.62
C GLN A 189 -17.41 1.56 12.31
N THR A 190 -18.20 2.39 11.64
CA THR A 190 -18.62 3.69 12.18
C THR A 190 -20.14 3.85 12.11
N ASP A 191 -20.70 4.64 13.04
CA ASP A 191 -22.09 5.06 13.07
C ASP A 191 -22.17 6.60 12.97
N GLY A 192 -23.27 7.10 12.39
CA GLY A 192 -23.53 8.51 12.27
C GLY A 192 -24.11 8.92 10.92
N ARG A 193 -23.83 10.15 10.50
CA ARG A 193 -24.35 10.73 9.27
C ARG A 193 -23.98 9.88 8.04
N PRO A 194 -24.90 9.66 7.08
CA PRO A 194 -24.56 9.00 5.83
C PRO A 194 -23.42 9.73 5.11
N VAL A 195 -22.43 8.97 4.67
CA VAL A 195 -21.32 9.54 3.88
C VAL A 195 -21.89 9.91 2.49
N PRO A 196 -21.62 11.10 1.96
CA PRO A 196 -22.06 11.51 0.64
C PRO A 196 -21.65 10.47 -0.43
N LYS A 197 -22.56 10.14 -1.33
CA LYS A 197 -22.30 9.14 -2.41
C LYS A 197 -21.11 9.55 -3.28
N GLU A 198 -20.93 10.84 -3.47
CA GLU A 198 -19.80 11.43 -4.22
C GLU A 198 -18.43 11.08 -3.62
N LEU A 199 -18.36 10.92 -2.30
CA LEU A 199 -17.15 10.46 -1.61
C LEU A 199 -16.95 8.95 -1.71
N LEU A 200 -18.02 8.19 -1.91
CA LEU A 200 -17.94 6.74 -2.14
C LEU A 200 -17.71 6.41 -3.63
N GLU A 201 -18.05 7.34 -4.52
CA GLU A 201 -17.84 7.23 -5.96
C GLU A 201 -16.46 7.80 -6.37
N PHE A 202 -15.38 7.37 -5.70
CA PHE A 202 -14.00 7.80 -6.01
C PHE A 202 -13.59 7.59 -7.47
N ALA A 203 -14.28 6.69 -8.17
CA ALA A 203 -14.04 6.39 -9.57
C ALA A 203 -14.39 7.56 -10.51
N ARG A 204 -15.11 8.57 -10.06
CA ARG A 204 -15.56 9.71 -10.86
C ARG A 204 -14.84 11.00 -10.54
N PHE A 205 -13.53 10.95 -10.39
CA PHE A 205 -12.81 12.20 -10.34
C PHE A 205 -12.67 12.79 -11.75
N GLU A 206 -13.47 13.79 -12.03
CA GLU A 206 -13.28 14.74 -13.12
C GLU A 206 -12.53 15.96 -12.56
N GLY A 207 -11.31 15.75 -12.14
CA GLY A 207 -10.41 16.84 -11.72
C GLY A 207 -9.91 17.57 -12.95
N ALA A 208 -9.94 18.90 -12.94
CA ALA A 208 -9.33 19.69 -13.98
C ALA A 208 -7.81 19.39 -14.01
N TRP A 209 -7.28 19.14 -15.22
CA TRP A 209 -5.84 19.02 -15.45
C TRP A 209 -5.12 20.29 -15.01
N LYS A 210 -3.99 20.14 -14.33
CA LYS A 210 -3.10 21.24 -13.96
C LYS A 210 -1.77 21.07 -14.68
N SER A 211 -1.44 21.98 -15.55
CA SER A 211 -0.19 21.94 -16.36
C SER A 211 1.09 21.93 -15.53
N ASP A 212 1.06 22.46 -14.30
CA ASP A 212 2.19 22.42 -13.39
C ASP A 212 2.59 21.01 -12.93
N TRP A 213 1.70 20.04 -13.01
CA TRP A 213 2.03 18.63 -12.65
C TRP A 213 3.06 18.02 -13.59
N LEU A 214 2.90 18.19 -14.91
CA LEU A 214 3.87 17.71 -15.90
C LEU A 214 5.20 18.46 -15.74
N ALA A 215 5.14 19.79 -15.67
CA ALA A 215 6.34 20.61 -15.52
C ALA A 215 7.14 20.24 -14.27
N ARG A 216 6.44 20.02 -13.14
CA ARG A 216 7.07 19.64 -11.87
C ARG A 216 7.65 18.25 -11.90
N LEU A 217 6.96 17.29 -12.52
CA LEU A 217 7.45 15.92 -12.69
C LEU A 217 8.74 15.90 -13.53
N VAL A 218 8.77 16.65 -14.64
CA VAL A 218 9.96 16.83 -15.50
C VAL A 218 11.10 17.46 -14.71
N GLU A 219 10.86 18.55 -13.99
CA GLU A 219 11.90 19.25 -13.25
C GLU A 219 12.46 18.39 -12.10
N ASN A 220 11.63 17.66 -11.39
CA ASN A 220 12.09 16.73 -10.36
C ASN A 220 12.88 15.55 -10.93
N ALA A 221 12.47 14.99 -12.07
CA ALA A 221 13.24 13.96 -12.76
C ALA A 221 14.65 14.49 -13.10
N LYS A 222 14.73 15.71 -13.60
CA LYS A 222 15.97 16.39 -13.98
C LYS A 222 16.85 16.71 -12.77
N VAL A 223 16.33 17.46 -11.81
CA VAL A 223 17.12 18.06 -10.72
C VAL A 223 17.36 17.06 -9.60
N HIS A 224 16.32 16.30 -9.21
CA HIS A 224 16.40 15.37 -8.09
C HIS A 224 17.05 14.04 -8.48
N ASP A 225 16.71 13.48 -9.65
CA ASP A 225 17.10 12.13 -10.05
C ASP A 225 18.11 12.07 -11.20
N LYS A 226 18.50 13.22 -11.77
CA LYS A 226 19.42 13.31 -12.92
C LYS A 226 18.95 12.50 -14.13
N ILE A 227 17.65 12.56 -14.41
CA ILE A 227 17.00 11.94 -15.57
C ILE A 227 16.71 13.04 -16.59
N ARG A 228 17.29 12.93 -17.78
CA ARG A 228 17.03 13.87 -18.88
C ARG A 228 15.70 13.52 -19.55
N VAL A 229 14.75 14.45 -19.56
CA VAL A 229 13.47 14.30 -20.26
C VAL A 229 13.44 15.22 -21.47
N GLU A 230 13.13 14.66 -22.64
CA GLU A 230 13.08 15.36 -23.92
C GLU A 230 11.74 15.10 -24.59
N PHE A 231 11.16 16.18 -25.15
CA PHE A 231 9.99 16.10 -26.03
C PHE A 231 10.47 16.27 -27.47
N LYS A 232 10.28 15.26 -28.31
CA LYS A 232 10.74 15.26 -29.69
C LYS A 232 9.87 14.39 -30.58
N ALA A 233 9.98 14.59 -31.90
CA ALA A 233 9.34 13.70 -32.85
C ALA A 233 9.85 12.26 -32.70
N LEU A 234 8.93 11.33 -32.49
CA LEU A 234 9.15 9.89 -32.48
C LEU A 234 8.36 9.24 -33.62
N SER A 235 8.52 7.93 -33.81
CA SER A 235 7.67 7.22 -34.78
C SER A 235 6.22 7.20 -34.29
N SER A 236 5.27 7.14 -35.22
CA SER A 236 3.82 7.13 -34.93
C SER A 236 3.36 5.98 -34.04
N THR A 237 4.17 4.95 -33.87
CA THR A 237 3.92 3.79 -33.02
C THR A 237 4.58 3.86 -31.64
N ASN A 238 5.39 4.91 -31.37
CA ASN A 238 6.15 5.05 -30.15
C ASN A 238 5.78 6.35 -29.41
N ALA A 239 5.13 6.22 -28.25
CA ALA A 239 4.74 7.35 -27.42
C ALA A 239 5.90 7.89 -26.57
N GLY A 240 6.82 7.03 -26.13
CA GLY A 240 7.99 7.34 -25.32
C GLY A 240 8.91 6.14 -25.16
N PHE A 241 10.10 6.40 -24.64
CA PHE A 241 11.02 5.35 -24.19
C PHE A 241 12.03 5.89 -23.19
N ALA A 242 12.48 5.03 -22.28
CA ALA A 242 13.57 5.29 -21.36
C ALA A 242 14.83 4.51 -21.72
N THR A 243 16.01 5.12 -21.53
CA THR A 243 17.32 4.49 -21.77
C THR A 243 18.34 4.92 -20.74
N ILE A 244 19.38 4.12 -20.58
CA ILE A 244 20.58 4.48 -19.84
C ILE A 244 21.29 5.63 -20.59
N ALA A 245 21.82 6.63 -19.86
CA ALA A 245 22.57 7.75 -20.41
C ALA A 245 24.01 7.80 -19.86
N PRO A 246 24.87 6.84 -20.19
CA PRO A 246 26.20 6.78 -19.62
C PRO A 246 27.09 7.92 -20.15
N GLY A 247 27.60 8.73 -19.22
CA GLY A 247 28.68 9.69 -19.54
C GLY A 247 28.28 11.02 -20.18
N GLU A 248 27.01 11.26 -20.45
CA GLU A 248 26.54 12.53 -21.04
C GLU A 248 26.18 13.55 -19.94
N GLY A 249 27.13 14.44 -19.62
CA GLY A 249 26.80 15.60 -18.76
C GLY A 249 26.30 15.29 -17.34
N GLY A 250 26.61 14.11 -16.80
CA GLY A 250 26.16 13.70 -15.45
C GLY A 250 24.75 13.15 -15.40
N TRP A 251 24.10 12.91 -16.53
CA TRP A 251 22.79 12.27 -16.58
C TRP A 251 22.92 10.77 -16.32
N LYS A 252 21.97 10.21 -15.53
CA LYS A 252 21.89 8.79 -15.23
C LYS A 252 21.04 8.03 -16.25
N MET A 253 19.91 8.62 -16.59
CA MET A 253 18.94 8.07 -17.52
C MET A 253 18.43 9.17 -18.46
N ARG A 254 17.85 8.76 -19.57
CA ARG A 254 17.22 9.62 -20.55
C ARG A 254 15.85 9.08 -20.92
N ILE A 255 14.86 9.97 -20.98
CA ILE A 255 13.51 9.68 -21.45
C ILE A 255 13.24 10.57 -22.66
N ALA A 256 12.69 10.00 -23.73
CA ALA A 256 12.15 10.74 -24.85
C ALA A 256 10.65 10.47 -24.96
N ILE A 257 9.85 11.53 -25.15
CA ILE A 257 8.41 11.48 -25.27
C ILE A 257 8.00 12.18 -26.56
N HIS A 258 6.99 11.62 -27.24
CA HIS A 258 6.50 12.15 -28.49
C HIS A 258 5.92 13.57 -28.32
N ASP A 259 6.41 14.53 -29.11
CA ASP A 259 6.06 15.95 -28.98
C ASP A 259 4.66 16.33 -29.52
N GLN A 260 3.98 15.43 -30.21
CA GLN A 260 2.61 15.64 -30.70
C GLN A 260 1.54 15.21 -29.68
N LEU A 261 1.91 14.63 -28.54
CA LEU A 261 0.97 14.29 -27.47
C LEU A 261 0.52 15.55 -26.74
N ASP A 262 -0.72 15.57 -26.27
CA ASP A 262 -1.19 16.58 -25.33
C ASP A 262 -0.56 16.42 -23.93
N GLU A 263 -0.64 17.44 -23.10
CA GLU A 263 0.02 17.43 -21.77
C GLU A 263 -0.45 16.26 -20.87
N PRO A 264 -1.75 15.93 -20.75
CA PRO A 264 -2.19 14.77 -19.98
C PRO A 264 -1.60 13.45 -20.49
N SER A 265 -1.53 13.28 -21.81
CA SER A 265 -0.93 12.08 -22.41
C SER A 265 0.58 12.03 -22.21
N ARG A 266 1.28 13.17 -22.34
CA ARG A 266 2.72 13.26 -21.99
C ARG A 266 2.96 12.90 -20.52
N PHE A 267 2.10 13.34 -19.62
CA PHE A 267 2.19 13.01 -18.22
C PHE A 267 2.07 11.51 -17.96
N GLY A 268 1.07 10.86 -18.56
CA GLY A 268 0.86 9.41 -18.45
C GLY A 268 2.06 8.61 -18.97
N VAL A 269 2.55 8.97 -20.18
CA VAL A 269 3.75 8.34 -20.77
C VAL A 269 4.98 8.60 -19.90
N LEU A 270 5.18 9.82 -19.37
CA LEU A 270 6.30 10.11 -18.49
C LEU A 270 6.22 9.29 -17.18
N CYS A 271 5.03 9.08 -16.64
CA CYS A 271 4.86 8.21 -15.47
C CYS A 271 5.26 6.77 -15.76
N ASP A 272 4.93 6.26 -16.94
CA ASP A 272 5.30 4.90 -17.38
C ASP A 272 6.81 4.75 -17.54
N GLU A 273 7.45 5.66 -18.25
CA GLU A 273 8.90 5.65 -18.47
C GLU A 273 9.72 5.84 -17.18
N LEU A 274 9.25 6.71 -16.28
CA LEU A 274 9.85 6.87 -14.95
C LEU A 274 9.62 5.62 -14.08
N ALA A 275 8.48 4.93 -14.25
CA ALA A 275 8.24 3.67 -13.56
C ALA A 275 9.26 2.60 -13.98
N HIS A 276 9.55 2.44 -15.27
CA HIS A 276 10.61 1.55 -15.74
C HIS A 276 11.95 1.83 -15.05
N ILE A 277 12.31 3.08 -14.87
CA ILE A 277 13.57 3.46 -14.21
C ILE A 277 13.51 3.11 -12.71
N PHE A 278 12.50 3.59 -12.00
CA PHE A 278 12.43 3.47 -10.54
C PHE A 278 12.12 2.06 -10.03
N LEU A 279 11.47 1.24 -10.84
CA LEU A 279 11.29 -0.20 -10.61
C LEU A 279 12.56 -1.02 -10.92
N GLY A 280 13.56 -0.38 -11.55
CA GLY A 280 14.86 -0.99 -11.83
C GLY A 280 14.91 -1.83 -13.08
N HIS A 281 13.96 -1.70 -14.00
CA HIS A 281 13.87 -2.49 -15.23
C HIS A 281 15.05 -2.24 -16.18
N LEU A 282 15.65 -1.05 -16.10
CA LEU A 282 16.84 -0.68 -16.88
C LEU A 282 18.16 -0.89 -16.12
N GLY A 283 18.11 -1.52 -14.96
CA GLY A 283 19.24 -1.64 -14.06
C GLY A 283 19.45 -0.40 -13.17
N SER A 284 20.39 -0.49 -12.25
CA SER A 284 20.75 0.56 -11.31
C SER A 284 22.02 1.31 -11.76
N ASP A 285 22.17 2.52 -11.26
CA ASP A 285 23.41 3.28 -11.38
C ASP A 285 24.40 2.97 -10.24
N LYS A 286 25.58 3.56 -10.27
CA LYS A 286 26.65 3.34 -9.26
C LYS A 286 26.21 3.73 -7.85
N GLU A 287 25.38 4.77 -7.70
CA GLU A 287 24.85 5.23 -6.42
C GLU A 287 23.61 4.46 -5.97
N GLN A 288 23.11 3.53 -6.76
CA GLN A 288 21.95 2.67 -6.45
C GLN A 288 20.70 3.47 -5.99
N TRP A 289 20.37 4.54 -6.71
CA TRP A 289 19.21 5.40 -6.40
C TRP A 289 17.86 4.69 -6.61
N TRP A 290 17.87 3.57 -7.31
CA TRP A 290 16.78 2.62 -7.53
C TRP A 290 17.34 1.21 -7.64
N PRO A 291 16.50 0.17 -7.48
CA PRO A 291 16.96 -1.22 -7.55
C PRO A 291 17.48 -1.57 -8.95
N SER A 292 18.19 -2.69 -9.08
CA SER A 292 18.51 -3.33 -10.36
C SER A 292 17.68 -4.59 -10.48
N ARG A 293 16.80 -4.65 -11.50
CA ARG A 293 15.90 -5.77 -11.80
C ARG A 293 15.79 -5.98 -13.31
N SER A 294 16.88 -5.74 -14.02
CA SER A 294 16.96 -5.85 -15.48
C SER A 294 16.83 -7.30 -16.00
N GLU A 295 16.90 -8.29 -15.11
CA GLU A 295 16.75 -9.71 -15.43
C GLU A 295 15.29 -10.17 -15.56
N LEU A 296 14.33 -9.31 -15.24
CA LEU A 296 12.92 -9.63 -15.35
C LEU A 296 12.48 -9.86 -16.81
N ASN A 297 11.52 -10.75 -16.99
CA ASN A 297 10.93 -10.94 -18.32
C ASN A 297 10.07 -9.73 -18.72
N HIS A 298 9.92 -9.54 -20.02
CA HIS A 298 9.20 -8.39 -20.59
C HIS A 298 7.77 -8.25 -20.04
N ARG A 299 7.02 -9.35 -19.89
CA ARG A 299 5.66 -9.31 -19.34
C ARG A 299 5.60 -8.75 -17.93
N THR A 300 6.53 -9.14 -17.05
CA THR A 300 6.62 -8.60 -15.68
C THR A 300 6.93 -7.11 -15.70
N ILE A 301 7.88 -6.70 -16.51
CA ILE A 301 8.32 -5.31 -16.68
C ILE A 301 7.13 -4.43 -17.07
N GLU A 302 6.38 -4.84 -18.09
CA GLU A 302 5.22 -4.08 -18.58
C GLU A 302 4.07 -4.02 -17.56
N ILE A 303 3.75 -5.14 -16.90
CA ILE A 303 2.71 -5.16 -15.86
C ILE A 303 3.01 -4.18 -14.74
N GLU A 304 4.26 -4.15 -14.26
CA GLU A 304 4.65 -3.26 -13.16
C GLU A 304 4.64 -1.78 -13.57
N ALA A 305 5.17 -1.45 -14.75
CA ALA A 305 5.23 -0.07 -15.24
C ALA A 305 3.83 0.47 -15.52
N GLU A 306 3.03 -0.27 -16.28
CA GLU A 306 1.64 0.09 -16.59
C GLU A 306 0.76 0.22 -15.34
N ALA A 307 0.89 -0.72 -14.37
CA ALA A 307 0.17 -0.62 -13.11
C ALA A 307 0.55 0.66 -12.34
N THR A 308 1.84 1.00 -12.32
CA THR A 308 2.34 2.22 -11.67
C THR A 308 1.78 3.47 -12.36
N ALA A 309 1.88 3.55 -13.69
CA ALA A 309 1.35 4.67 -14.47
C ALA A 309 -0.17 4.81 -14.33
N PHE A 310 -0.91 3.68 -14.31
CA PHE A 310 -2.35 3.67 -14.07
C PHE A 310 -2.71 4.24 -12.69
N ILE A 311 -2.05 3.79 -11.63
CA ILE A 311 -2.30 4.27 -10.26
C ILE A 311 -2.10 5.78 -10.21
N VAL A 312 -0.97 6.29 -10.71
CA VAL A 312 -0.66 7.72 -10.70
C VAL A 312 -1.68 8.50 -11.53
N SER A 313 -1.90 8.12 -12.80
CA SER A 313 -2.84 8.79 -13.70
C SER A 313 -4.24 8.85 -13.11
N SER A 314 -4.75 7.74 -12.56
CA SER A 314 -6.05 7.68 -11.90
C SER A 314 -6.14 8.65 -10.72
N ARG A 315 -5.08 8.74 -9.90
CA ARG A 315 -5.00 9.65 -8.75
C ARG A 315 -4.92 11.13 -9.16
N PHE A 316 -4.46 11.42 -10.37
CA PHE A 316 -4.51 12.76 -10.98
C PHE A 316 -5.79 13.01 -11.80
N GLY A 317 -6.73 12.08 -11.80
CA GLY A 317 -8.01 12.21 -12.49
C GLY A 317 -7.95 12.00 -14.00
N LEU A 318 -6.85 11.45 -14.49
CA LEU A 318 -6.69 11.14 -15.89
C LEU A 318 -7.35 9.79 -16.19
N LYS A 319 -8.34 9.79 -17.08
CA LYS A 319 -8.93 8.56 -17.61
C LYS A 319 -8.07 8.10 -18.78
N GLY A 320 -6.99 7.38 -18.48
CA GLY A 320 -6.04 6.95 -19.51
C GLY A 320 -6.37 5.58 -20.09
N ALA A 321 -5.73 5.28 -21.22
CA ALA A 321 -5.76 3.97 -21.87
C ALA A 321 -5.09 2.87 -21.01
N SER A 322 -4.37 3.23 -19.95
CA SER A 322 -3.57 2.32 -19.10
C SER A 322 -4.36 1.16 -18.52
N ALA A 323 -5.65 1.36 -18.17
CA ALA A 323 -6.50 0.25 -17.74
C ALA A 323 -6.65 -0.84 -18.83
N ARG A 324 -6.62 -0.44 -20.11
CA ARG A 324 -6.64 -1.38 -21.24
C ARG A 324 -5.29 -2.06 -21.45
N TYR A 325 -4.20 -1.38 -21.12
CA TYR A 325 -2.85 -1.94 -21.26
C TYR A 325 -2.57 -2.96 -20.16
N VAL A 326 -2.86 -2.65 -18.90
CA VAL A 326 -2.73 -3.62 -17.79
C VAL A 326 -3.54 -4.89 -18.11
N SER A 327 -4.79 -4.75 -18.59
CA SER A 327 -5.63 -5.88 -18.98
C SER A 327 -5.07 -6.67 -20.18
N ARG A 328 -4.35 -6.01 -21.10
CA ARG A 328 -3.70 -6.68 -22.25
C ARG A 328 -2.59 -7.63 -21.83
N TYR A 329 -1.77 -7.24 -20.83
CA TYR A 329 -0.68 -8.09 -20.33
C TYR A 329 -1.15 -9.09 -19.29
N LEU A 330 -2.25 -8.84 -18.60
CA LEU A 330 -2.81 -9.79 -17.65
C LEU A 330 -3.44 -10.99 -18.33
N GLY A 331 -4.24 -10.79 -19.39
CA GLY A 331 -4.92 -11.88 -20.10
C GLY A 331 -5.61 -12.88 -19.16
N ASN A 332 -5.69 -14.13 -19.59
CA ASN A 332 -6.17 -15.25 -18.75
C ASN A 332 -5.02 -15.99 -18.04
N ASP A 333 -3.79 -15.58 -18.24
CA ASP A 333 -2.62 -16.24 -17.67
C ASP A 333 -2.38 -15.79 -16.22
N PRO A 334 -1.86 -16.68 -15.36
CA PRO A 334 -1.50 -16.32 -14.00
C PRO A 334 -0.51 -15.15 -13.95
N MET A 335 -0.62 -14.33 -12.91
CA MET A 335 0.33 -13.25 -12.64
C MET A 335 1.75 -13.82 -12.48
N PRO A 336 2.76 -13.25 -13.15
CA PRO A 336 4.14 -13.62 -12.93
C PRO A 336 4.56 -13.48 -11.46
N HIS A 337 5.26 -14.48 -10.94
CA HIS A 337 5.71 -14.47 -9.54
C HIS A 337 6.68 -13.34 -9.20
N SER A 338 7.33 -12.77 -10.20
CA SER A 338 8.31 -11.70 -10.09
C SER A 338 7.71 -10.30 -9.99
N VAL A 339 6.39 -10.16 -10.21
CA VAL A 339 5.68 -8.87 -10.03
C VAL A 339 5.70 -8.47 -8.56
N SER A 340 6.15 -7.24 -8.29
CA SER A 340 6.29 -6.69 -6.94
C SER A 340 5.30 -5.56 -6.69
N LEU A 341 4.16 -5.89 -6.08
CA LEU A 341 3.13 -4.90 -5.73
C LEU A 341 3.62 -3.80 -4.79
N ASP A 342 4.50 -4.11 -3.86
CA ASP A 342 5.06 -3.14 -2.94
C ASP A 342 5.95 -2.12 -3.65
N LEU A 343 6.76 -2.55 -4.63
CA LEU A 343 7.55 -1.63 -5.45
C LEU A 343 6.66 -0.78 -6.37
N VAL A 344 5.63 -1.37 -6.97
CA VAL A 344 4.62 -0.63 -7.76
C VAL A 344 3.98 0.47 -6.90
N ALA A 345 3.50 0.13 -5.70
CA ALA A 345 2.86 1.08 -4.80
C ALA A 345 3.83 2.20 -4.32
N LYS A 346 5.07 1.84 -3.97
CA LYS A 346 6.11 2.80 -3.56
C LYS A 346 6.49 3.72 -4.71
N THR A 347 6.65 3.18 -5.91
CA THR A 347 6.99 3.94 -7.11
C THR A 347 5.86 4.89 -7.50
N ALA A 348 4.61 4.44 -7.45
CA ALA A 348 3.45 5.30 -7.69
C ALA A 348 3.40 6.47 -6.68
N GLY A 349 3.62 6.21 -5.41
CA GLY A 349 3.70 7.26 -4.38
C GLY A 349 4.85 8.25 -4.61
N ARG A 350 6.01 7.77 -5.08
CA ARG A 350 7.14 8.62 -5.46
C ARG A 350 6.79 9.54 -6.63
N LEU A 351 6.22 9.01 -7.71
CA LEU A 351 5.81 9.79 -8.87
C LEU A 351 4.74 10.83 -8.52
N GLU A 352 3.77 10.44 -7.71
CA GLU A 352 2.75 11.37 -7.22
C GLU A 352 3.38 12.54 -6.44
N LYS A 353 4.34 12.26 -5.55
CA LYS A 353 5.08 13.27 -4.81
C LYS A 353 5.88 14.17 -5.75
N MET A 354 6.59 13.60 -6.73
CA MET A 354 7.35 14.35 -7.73
C MET A 354 6.46 15.29 -8.57
N ALA A 355 5.22 14.92 -8.84
CA ALA A 355 4.29 15.76 -9.57
C ALA A 355 3.63 16.86 -8.70
N LYS A 356 3.51 16.64 -7.39
CA LYS A 356 2.85 17.57 -6.46
C LYS A 356 3.80 18.53 -5.76
N GLU A 357 5.04 18.12 -5.50
CA GLU A 357 6.01 18.83 -4.66
C GLU A 357 7.30 19.12 -5.43
N THR A 358 8.01 20.18 -5.04
CA THR A 358 9.39 20.42 -5.51
C THR A 358 10.36 19.70 -4.59
N LEU A 359 11.14 18.79 -5.15
CA LEU A 359 12.10 17.99 -4.41
C LEU A 359 13.50 18.63 -4.43
N LYS A 360 14.22 18.52 -3.32
CA LYS A 360 15.63 18.94 -3.27
C LYS A 360 16.49 17.95 -4.04
N PRO A 361 17.59 18.41 -4.69
CA PRO A 361 18.57 17.51 -5.31
C PRO A 361 19.06 16.46 -4.31
N ARG A 362 19.25 15.23 -4.78
CA ARG A 362 19.88 14.19 -3.95
C ARG A 362 21.34 14.55 -3.70
N ARG A 363 21.80 14.27 -2.48
CA ARG A 363 23.22 14.35 -2.17
C ARG A 363 23.91 13.14 -2.78
N GLU A 364 24.93 13.39 -3.60
CA GLU A 364 25.84 12.33 -4.04
C GLU A 364 26.56 11.77 -2.80
N SER A 365 26.64 10.45 -2.69
CA SER A 365 27.51 9.84 -1.70
C SER A 365 28.94 10.34 -1.97
N ARG A 366 29.51 11.08 -1.04
CA ARG A 366 30.95 11.37 -1.11
C ARG A 366 31.64 10.00 -1.16
N GLN A 367 32.25 9.67 -2.30
CA GLN A 367 33.20 8.58 -2.34
C GLN A 367 34.24 8.93 -1.26
N SER A 368 34.26 8.16 -0.17
CA SER A 368 35.38 8.16 0.75
C SER A 368 36.59 7.77 -0.09
N GLY A 369 37.36 8.77 -0.46
CA GLY A 369 38.62 8.56 -1.14
C GLY A 369 39.49 7.67 -0.24
N ALA A 370 39.62 6.42 -0.65
CA ALA A 370 40.71 5.59 -0.20
C ALA A 370 41.95 6.07 -0.96
N ASN A 371 42.81 6.83 -0.25
CA ASN A 371 44.22 6.94 -0.58
C ASN A 371 44.90 5.65 -0.18
#